data_d6cdf7645469a19e3595ba4afe00071b
#
_entry.id   d6cdf7645469a19e3595ba4afe00071b
#
_cell.length_a   1.000
_cell.length_b   1.000
_cell.length_c   1.000
_cell.angle_alpha   90.00
_cell.angle_beta   90.00
_cell.angle_gamma   90.00
#
_symmetry.space_group_name_H-M   'P 1'
#
loop_
_entity.id
_entity.type
_entity.pdbx_description
1 polymer ?
#
loop_
_entity_poly.entity_id
_entity_poly.type
_entity_poly.pdbx_seq_one_letter_code
_entity_poly.pdbx_strand_id
1 'polypeptide(L)'
;MIRVPPVLTRLAGRSIAVRLAASAAFWSFAILLAAGITLSALYREATEQSFDQRLLVYANNLAADLVAAGDTDQELGPVGDPRFELPLSGWYWQVGRPGATPKEMRSSKSLFGAALPSLVAPGQELRFGEIRRGYGLAPDDRQLRMVERDIDLGEDGRYTIRVGGPADEIGNAVADFRLALVVTFGLLGLALGATALLQIRFGLRPLANLRAGLGAIRRGEAERIPGEYPQDIAPVASELNLLLESNREILERARTQVGNLAHALKTPLSVMMNEAEAAPPEVATRIREQAAIMRDQVNYYLDRARAAALAGTLGTMTEVEPVIAGLARTFEKIYRDKNLVVDVVIPAGARFRGERQDLEEMAGNLIDNASKWAKTRVLVVAEVRRESDRSSLRIRIEDDGPGLPPNARSEMLKRGRRLDETKPGSGLGLSIVSDLAALYRGSVGLEAASIGGLGAVLDLPGDEP
;
A
#
# COMPACT_ATOMS: atom_id res chain seq x y z
N MET A 1 22.71 5.38 18.89
CA MET A 1 21.55 4.46 18.67
C MET A 1 20.31 5.07 19.30
N ILE A 2 19.45 5.69 18.52
CA ILE A 2 18.19 6.28 18.99
C ILE A 2 17.21 5.12 19.23
N ARG A 3 16.83 4.89 20.49
CA ARG A 3 15.82 3.87 20.84
C ARG A 3 14.48 4.30 20.23
N VAL A 4 14.03 3.53 19.25
CA VAL A 4 12.71 3.72 18.61
C VAL A 4 11.63 3.45 19.67
N PRO A 5 10.66 4.35 19.88
CA PRO A 5 9.61 4.16 20.88
C PRO A 5 8.78 2.89 20.58
N PRO A 6 8.31 2.19 21.64
CA PRO A 6 7.63 0.89 21.51
C PRO A 6 6.30 0.93 20.74
N VAL A 7 5.73 2.09 20.53
CA VAL A 7 4.53 2.31 19.69
C VAL A 7 4.81 2.02 18.21
N LEU A 8 6.05 2.25 17.73
CA LEU A 8 6.43 2.01 16.34
C LEU A 8 6.77 0.53 16.05
N THR A 9 7.06 -0.28 17.05
CA THR A 9 7.34 -1.72 16.88
C THR A 9 6.06 -2.54 16.64
N ARG A 10 4.90 -2.11 17.12
CA ARG A 10 3.60 -2.74 16.83
C ARG A 10 3.11 -2.54 15.38
N LEU A 11 3.81 -1.73 14.60
CA LEU A 11 3.49 -1.44 13.20
C LEU A 11 4.28 -2.33 12.21
N ALA A 12 5.04 -3.32 12.68
CA ALA A 12 5.91 -4.15 11.83
C ALA A 12 5.18 -4.90 10.70
N GLY A 13 3.88 -5.19 10.86
CA GLY A 13 3.04 -5.84 9.84
C GLY A 13 2.26 -4.87 8.93
N ARG A 14 2.35 -3.54 9.14
CA ARG A 14 1.62 -2.55 8.35
C ARG A 14 2.45 -2.02 7.18
N SER A 15 1.78 -1.46 6.15
CA SER A 15 2.45 -0.90 4.97
C SER A 15 3.45 0.21 5.35
N ILE A 16 4.50 0.36 4.54
CA ILE A 16 5.52 1.42 4.69
C ILE A 16 4.86 2.79 4.77
N ALA A 17 3.82 3.04 3.97
CA ALA A 17 3.05 4.28 3.97
C ALA A 17 2.47 4.61 5.37
N VAL A 18 1.85 3.64 6.03
CA VAL A 18 1.27 3.81 7.37
C VAL A 18 2.36 4.07 8.41
N ARG A 19 3.50 3.40 8.31
CA ARG A 19 4.64 3.62 9.23
C ARG A 19 5.21 5.02 9.09
N LEU A 20 5.43 5.50 7.87
CA LEU A 20 5.93 6.85 7.60
C LEU A 20 4.92 7.92 8.06
N ALA A 21 3.63 7.74 7.75
CA ALA A 21 2.58 8.67 8.19
C ALA A 21 2.49 8.75 9.72
N ALA A 22 2.50 7.60 10.40
CA ALA A 22 2.46 7.56 11.86
C ALA A 22 3.71 8.20 12.51
N SER A 23 4.89 7.98 11.93
CA SER A 23 6.14 8.61 12.39
C SER A 23 6.12 10.12 12.19
N ALA A 24 5.71 10.60 11.01
CA ALA A 24 5.59 12.02 10.73
C ALA A 24 4.59 12.71 11.67
N ALA A 25 3.41 12.11 11.87
CA ALA A 25 2.38 12.63 12.78
C ALA A 25 2.87 12.68 14.23
N PHE A 26 3.54 11.62 14.70
CA PHE A 26 4.09 11.56 16.06
C PHE A 26 5.13 12.67 16.30
N TRP A 27 6.11 12.80 15.43
CA TRP A 27 7.15 13.82 15.60
C TRP A 27 6.61 15.23 15.44
N SER A 28 5.72 15.48 14.48
CA SER A 28 5.06 16.78 14.33
C SER A 28 4.27 17.15 15.58
N PHE A 29 3.49 16.22 16.13
CA PHE A 29 2.74 16.44 17.37
C PHE A 29 3.68 16.69 18.56
N ALA A 30 4.73 15.92 18.74
CA ALA A 30 5.67 16.07 19.84
C ALA A 30 6.38 17.44 19.80
N ILE A 31 6.80 17.88 18.61
CA ILE A 31 7.46 19.17 18.42
C ILE A 31 6.48 20.32 18.69
N LEU A 32 5.27 20.29 18.14
CA LEU A 32 4.26 21.33 18.35
C LEU A 32 3.83 21.40 19.81
N LEU A 33 3.67 20.27 20.49
CA LEU A 33 3.36 20.22 21.91
C LEU A 33 4.47 20.85 22.75
N ALA A 34 5.73 20.47 22.51
CA ALA A 34 6.87 21.03 23.24
C ALA A 34 6.98 22.54 22.99
N ALA A 35 6.84 22.99 21.74
CA ALA A 35 6.83 24.41 21.41
C ALA A 35 5.67 25.16 22.08
N GLY A 36 4.47 24.58 22.12
CA GLY A 36 3.31 25.18 22.77
C GLY A 36 3.49 25.36 24.28
N ILE A 37 4.04 24.35 24.95
CA ILE A 37 4.33 24.42 26.38
C ILE A 37 5.39 25.50 26.63
N THR A 38 6.47 25.53 25.88
CA THR A 38 7.56 26.51 26.05
C THR A 38 7.07 27.93 25.79
N LEU A 39 6.36 28.17 24.67
CA LEU A 39 5.82 29.48 24.35
C LEU A 39 4.80 29.98 25.40
N SER A 40 3.94 29.06 25.88
CA SER A 40 2.96 29.42 26.94
C SER A 40 3.67 29.79 28.24
N ALA A 41 4.75 29.12 28.60
CA ALA A 41 5.53 29.45 29.79
C ALA A 41 6.25 30.81 29.65
N LEU A 42 6.91 31.03 28.53
CA LEU A 42 7.58 32.32 28.24
C LEU A 42 6.61 33.49 28.18
N TYR A 43 5.44 33.30 27.57
CA TYR A 43 4.42 34.35 27.52
C TYR A 43 3.89 34.68 28.90
N ARG A 44 3.65 33.69 29.77
CA ARG A 44 3.22 33.89 31.15
C ARG A 44 4.26 34.70 31.91
N GLU A 45 5.53 34.32 31.83
CA GLU A 45 6.62 35.02 32.51
C GLU A 45 6.72 36.48 32.02
N ALA A 46 6.66 36.74 30.72
CA ALA A 46 6.68 38.09 30.16
C ALA A 46 5.47 38.92 30.59
N THR A 47 4.28 38.32 30.70
CA THR A 47 3.06 38.99 31.15
C THR A 47 3.15 39.32 32.64
N GLU A 48 3.64 38.40 33.47
CA GLU A 48 3.89 38.65 34.91
C GLU A 48 4.91 39.78 35.11
N GLN A 49 6.02 39.78 34.37
CA GLN A 49 7.03 40.84 34.43
C GLN A 49 6.48 42.22 34.03
N SER A 50 5.69 42.26 32.93
CA SER A 50 5.04 43.50 32.50
C SER A 50 4.05 44.01 33.53
N PHE A 51 3.30 43.10 34.17
CA PHE A 51 2.36 43.47 35.24
C PHE A 51 3.11 43.97 36.47
N ASP A 52 4.18 43.31 36.88
CA ASP A 52 5.03 43.76 38.00
C ASP A 52 5.65 45.12 37.76
N GLN A 53 6.06 45.43 36.53
CA GLN A 53 6.57 46.77 36.18
C GLN A 53 5.50 47.85 36.35
N ARG A 54 4.24 47.58 35.96
CA ARG A 54 3.14 48.51 36.21
C ARG A 54 2.91 48.75 37.71
N LEU A 55 2.91 47.71 38.54
CA LEU A 55 2.78 47.81 39.98
C LEU A 55 3.94 48.62 40.61
N LEU A 56 5.17 48.44 40.10
CA LEU A 56 6.34 49.17 40.53
C LEU A 56 6.25 50.67 40.21
N VAL A 57 5.67 51.04 39.05
CA VAL A 57 5.44 52.44 38.75
C VAL A 57 4.50 53.07 39.76
N TYR A 58 3.40 52.39 40.13
CA TYR A 58 2.51 52.88 41.17
C TYR A 58 3.19 52.99 42.57
N ALA A 59 4.01 51.95 42.91
CA ALA A 59 4.75 51.94 44.15
C ALA A 59 5.76 53.13 44.23
N ASN A 60 6.42 53.39 43.08
CA ASN A 60 7.36 54.52 43.00
C ASN A 60 6.65 55.91 43.11
N ASN A 61 5.47 56.06 42.50
CA ASN A 61 4.67 57.29 42.64
C ASN A 61 4.23 57.47 44.08
N LEU A 62 3.75 56.40 44.74
CA LEU A 62 3.41 56.46 46.17
C LEU A 62 4.63 56.82 47.03
N ALA A 63 5.81 56.33 46.72
CA ALA A 63 7.04 56.64 47.40
C ALA A 63 7.39 58.15 47.23
N ALA A 64 7.22 58.70 46.02
CA ALA A 64 7.48 60.10 45.74
C ALA A 64 6.46 61.03 46.50
N ASP A 65 5.20 60.67 46.50
CA ASP A 65 4.14 61.40 47.22
C ASP A 65 4.41 61.34 48.72
N LEU A 66 4.88 60.24 49.27
CA LEU A 66 5.23 60.10 50.67
C LEU A 66 6.41 61.01 51.07
N VAL A 67 7.43 61.12 50.23
CA VAL A 67 8.57 62.00 50.39
C VAL A 67 8.10 63.49 50.36
N ALA A 68 7.18 63.81 49.46
CA ALA A 68 6.66 65.20 49.34
C ALA A 68 5.74 65.60 50.46
N ALA A 69 4.96 64.68 51.05
CA ALA A 69 4.00 64.97 52.11
C ALA A 69 4.63 65.09 53.50
N GLY A 70 5.82 64.56 53.74
CA GLY A 70 6.44 64.48 55.07
C GLY A 70 5.56 63.70 56.07
N ASP A 71 5.76 63.95 57.38
CA ASP A 71 4.96 63.34 58.47
C ASP A 71 3.60 64.11 58.71
N THR A 72 3.19 64.94 57.74
CA THR A 72 1.90 65.65 57.84
C THR A 72 0.76 64.66 57.46
N ASP A 73 -0.37 64.79 58.22
CA ASP A 73 -1.64 63.99 58.00
C ASP A 73 -2.36 64.38 56.69
N GLN A 74 -1.60 64.81 55.67
CA GLN A 74 -2.13 65.15 54.38
C GLN A 74 -2.52 63.86 53.66
N GLU A 75 -3.75 63.74 53.15
CA GLU A 75 -4.17 62.64 52.30
C GLU A 75 -3.18 62.53 51.15
N LEU A 76 -2.55 61.34 51.02
CA LEU A 76 -1.76 61.02 49.83
C LEU A 76 -2.68 61.22 48.62
N GLY A 77 -2.24 62.05 47.69
CA GLY A 77 -3.02 62.37 46.50
C GLY A 77 -3.46 61.16 45.74
N PRO A 78 -4.45 61.25 44.88
CA PRO A 78 -4.85 60.13 44.05
C PRO A 78 -3.63 59.62 43.23
N VAL A 79 -3.31 58.36 43.30
CA VAL A 79 -2.16 57.71 42.59
C VAL A 79 -2.29 57.80 41.06
N GLY A 80 -3.16 58.70 40.57
CA GLY A 80 -3.37 58.99 39.17
C GLY A 80 -4.22 57.93 38.41
N ASP A 81 -4.66 56.86 39.09
CA ASP A 81 -5.49 55.88 38.47
C ASP A 81 -6.85 55.73 39.20
N PRO A 82 -7.98 56.00 38.51
CA PRO A 82 -9.33 55.97 39.12
C PRO A 82 -9.72 54.61 39.72
N ARG A 83 -9.03 53.49 39.29
CA ARG A 83 -9.28 52.18 39.82
C ARG A 83 -9.01 52.05 41.32
N PHE A 84 -8.12 52.81 41.85
CA PHE A 84 -7.85 52.85 43.29
C PHE A 84 -8.91 53.59 44.13
N GLU A 85 -9.81 54.33 43.51
CA GLU A 85 -10.92 55.02 44.13
C GLU A 85 -12.21 54.21 44.23
N LEU A 86 -12.35 53.15 43.35
CA LEU A 86 -13.54 52.30 43.24
C LEU A 86 -13.48 51.18 44.28
N PRO A 87 -14.48 51.06 45.20
CA PRO A 87 -14.50 49.97 46.18
C PRO A 87 -14.38 48.59 45.53
N LEU A 88 -13.51 47.75 46.05
CA LEU A 88 -13.31 46.35 45.60
C LEU A 88 -12.98 46.22 44.10
N SER A 89 -12.30 47.22 43.54
CA SER A 89 -11.90 47.25 42.12
C SER A 89 -10.91 46.16 41.73
N GLY A 90 -10.24 45.54 42.68
CA GLY A 90 -9.14 44.65 42.48
C GLY A 90 -7.75 45.32 42.43
N TRP A 91 -7.72 46.64 42.34
CA TRP A 91 -6.51 47.45 42.40
C TRP A 91 -6.40 48.12 43.75
N TYR A 92 -5.35 47.80 44.51
CA TYR A 92 -5.18 48.21 45.89
C TYR A 92 -3.77 48.71 46.14
N TRP A 93 -3.65 49.70 47.02
CA TRP A 93 -2.38 50.06 47.59
C TRP A 93 -2.49 50.24 49.10
N GLN A 94 -1.42 50.02 49.82
CA GLN A 94 -1.31 50.26 51.25
C GLN A 94 0.11 50.68 51.59
N VAL A 95 0.22 51.67 52.44
CA VAL A 95 1.50 52.28 52.94
C VAL A 95 1.46 52.41 54.43
N GLY A 96 2.47 51.98 55.13
CA GLY A 96 2.58 52.09 56.56
C GLY A 96 3.96 51.78 57.11
N ARG A 97 4.17 52.03 58.37
CA ARG A 97 5.42 51.59 59.04
C ARG A 97 5.48 50.07 59.18
N PRO A 98 6.67 49.46 59.13
CA PRO A 98 6.83 48.04 59.38
C PRO A 98 6.24 47.68 60.76
N GLY A 99 5.30 46.65 60.77
CA GLY A 99 4.60 46.22 61.96
C GLY A 99 3.40 47.07 62.41
N ALA A 100 3.03 48.13 61.66
CA ALA A 100 1.83 48.91 61.93
C ALA A 100 0.55 48.08 61.76
N THR A 101 -0.46 48.41 62.59
CA THR A 101 -1.78 47.78 62.42
C THR A 101 -2.49 48.28 61.19
N PRO A 102 -3.44 47.56 60.58
CA PRO A 102 -4.16 48.04 59.39
C PRO A 102 -4.81 49.43 59.52
N LYS A 103 -5.18 49.80 60.72
CA LYS A 103 -5.78 51.13 61.01
C LYS A 103 -4.78 52.28 60.99
N GLU A 104 -3.51 51.98 61.20
CA GLU A 104 -2.41 52.95 61.18
C GLU A 104 -1.77 53.06 59.79
N MET A 105 -2.21 52.26 58.85
CA MET A 105 -1.72 52.27 57.49
C MET A 105 -2.61 53.14 56.61
N ARG A 106 -2.00 53.95 55.77
CA ARG A 106 -2.71 54.66 54.68
C ARG A 106 -3.00 53.69 53.59
N SER A 107 -4.21 53.67 53.03
CA SER A 107 -4.62 52.73 52.00
C SER A 107 -5.55 53.39 50.95
N SER A 108 -5.59 52.76 49.78
CA SER A 108 -6.54 53.14 48.73
C SER A 108 -8.00 53.02 49.22
N LYS A 109 -8.91 53.85 48.74
CA LYS A 109 -10.34 53.74 49.04
C LYS A 109 -10.92 52.39 48.53
N SER A 110 -10.35 51.85 47.46
CA SER A 110 -10.72 50.54 46.93
C SER A 110 -10.54 49.39 47.93
N LEU A 111 -9.60 49.52 48.92
CA LEU A 111 -9.33 48.52 49.92
C LEU A 111 -10.41 48.43 51.03
N PHE A 112 -11.23 49.47 51.12
CA PHE A 112 -12.38 49.53 52.03
C PHE A 112 -12.05 49.22 53.50
N GLY A 113 -10.89 49.68 53.98
CA GLY A 113 -10.44 49.50 55.36
C GLY A 113 -9.87 48.09 55.69
N ALA A 114 -9.76 47.19 54.69
CA ALA A 114 -9.08 45.89 54.82
C ALA A 114 -7.55 46.01 54.77
N ALA A 115 -6.83 44.98 55.01
CA ALA A 115 -5.38 44.92 54.90
C ALA A 115 -4.91 44.05 53.74
N LEU A 116 -3.86 44.50 53.05
CA LEU A 116 -3.16 43.64 52.08
C LEU A 116 -2.23 42.68 52.81
N PRO A 117 -2.16 41.41 52.34
CA PRO A 117 -1.23 40.46 52.92
C PRO A 117 0.21 40.89 52.70
N SER A 118 1.09 40.58 53.65
CA SER A 118 2.53 40.78 53.49
C SER A 118 3.11 39.64 52.65
N LEU A 119 4.03 40.00 51.75
CA LEU A 119 4.83 39.02 51.01
C LEU A 119 6.04 38.52 51.78
N VAL A 120 6.26 39.05 52.99
CA VAL A 120 7.31 38.60 53.90
C VAL A 120 6.83 37.39 54.71
N ALA A 121 7.56 36.32 54.67
CA ALA A 121 7.25 35.14 55.47
C ALA A 121 7.50 35.44 56.96
N PRO A 122 6.69 34.88 57.89
CA PRO A 122 6.93 35.03 59.32
C PRO A 122 8.37 34.62 59.72
N GLY A 123 9.12 35.52 60.34
CA GLY A 123 10.50 35.29 60.80
C GLY A 123 11.61 35.59 59.76
N GLN A 124 11.28 36.09 58.61
CA GLN A 124 12.24 36.54 57.60
C GLN A 124 12.69 37.97 57.92
N GLU A 125 13.99 38.22 58.00
CA GLU A 125 14.50 39.59 58.17
C GLU A 125 14.25 40.44 56.90
N LEU A 126 13.71 41.65 57.14
CA LEU A 126 13.48 42.64 56.10
C LEU A 126 14.81 43.20 55.59
N ARG A 127 15.20 42.85 54.36
CA ARG A 127 16.35 43.50 53.72
C ARG A 127 15.90 44.82 53.07
N PHE A 128 16.59 45.87 53.47
CA PHE A 128 16.32 47.22 52.96
C PHE A 128 16.47 47.32 51.45
N GLY A 129 15.52 48.00 50.81
CA GLY A 129 15.51 48.20 49.36
C GLY A 129 15.12 47.00 48.51
N GLU A 130 14.82 45.86 49.08
CA GLU A 130 14.41 44.63 48.34
C GLU A 130 12.97 44.82 47.83
N ILE A 131 12.78 44.57 46.53
CA ILE A 131 11.48 44.52 45.88
C ILE A 131 10.98 43.08 45.86
N ARG A 132 9.90 42.83 46.59
CA ARG A 132 9.27 41.51 46.63
C ARG A 132 8.08 41.47 45.70
N ARG A 133 7.95 40.39 45.01
CA ARG A 133 6.88 40.14 44.04
C ARG A 133 6.24 38.80 44.38
N GLY A 134 4.94 38.75 44.39
CA GLY A 134 4.24 37.53 44.75
C GLY A 134 2.74 37.59 44.47
N TYR A 135 2.09 36.55 44.90
CA TYR A 135 0.65 36.45 44.86
C TYR A 135 0.10 36.58 46.29
N GLY A 136 -1.01 37.28 46.45
CA GLY A 136 -1.76 37.41 47.68
C GLY A 136 -3.26 37.28 47.45
N LEU A 137 -4.04 37.32 48.50
CA LEU A 137 -5.49 37.35 48.45
C LEU A 137 -6.02 38.73 48.71
N ALA A 138 -6.95 39.18 47.90
CA ALA A 138 -7.73 40.41 48.13
C ALA A 138 -8.75 40.20 49.29
N PRO A 139 -9.32 41.30 49.83
CA PRO A 139 -10.37 41.16 50.82
C PRO A 139 -11.62 40.39 50.39
N ASP A 140 -11.84 40.25 49.10
CA ASP A 140 -12.92 39.51 48.47
C ASP A 140 -12.49 38.14 47.94
N ASP A 141 -11.42 37.56 48.49
CA ASP A 141 -10.82 36.25 48.17
C ASP A 141 -10.30 36.12 46.73
N ARG A 142 -10.28 37.17 45.92
CA ARG A 142 -9.66 37.11 44.58
C ARG A 142 -8.13 37.08 44.69
N GLN A 143 -7.48 36.38 43.77
CA GLN A 143 -6.02 36.40 43.70
C GLN A 143 -5.51 37.75 43.17
N LEU A 144 -4.53 38.29 43.89
CA LEU A 144 -3.81 39.49 43.51
C LEU A 144 -2.38 39.18 43.13
N ARG A 145 -1.87 39.82 42.10
CA ARG A 145 -0.43 39.98 41.89
C ARG A 145 0.03 41.21 42.63
N MET A 146 1.06 41.11 43.46
CA MET A 146 1.47 42.15 44.37
C MET A 146 2.97 42.43 44.27
N VAL A 147 3.30 43.70 44.53
CA VAL A 147 4.66 44.18 44.75
C VAL A 147 4.72 44.80 46.15
N GLU A 148 5.71 44.41 46.94
CA GLU A 148 6.01 44.97 48.24
C GLU A 148 7.44 45.55 48.23
N ARG A 149 7.60 46.81 48.73
CA ARG A 149 8.88 47.49 48.76
C ARG A 149 9.02 48.28 50.07
N ASP A 150 10.19 48.18 50.70
CA ASP A 150 10.54 48.97 51.85
C ASP A 150 11.37 50.16 51.44
N ILE A 151 11.01 51.34 51.93
CA ILE A 151 11.70 52.63 51.72
C ILE A 151 12.13 53.21 53.08
N ASP A 152 13.27 53.88 53.12
CA ASP A 152 13.77 54.65 54.28
C ASP A 152 13.76 56.13 53.93
N LEU A 153 13.04 56.87 54.69
CA LEU A 153 12.89 58.33 54.51
C LEU A 153 13.79 59.14 55.50
N GLY A 154 14.78 58.45 56.04
CA GLY A 154 15.73 59.08 56.97
C GLY A 154 15.07 59.42 58.31
N GLU A 155 14.93 60.71 58.64
CA GLU A 155 14.34 61.15 59.92
C GLU A 155 12.88 60.76 60.09
N ASP A 156 12.13 60.58 58.97
CA ASP A 156 10.73 60.20 58.99
C ASP A 156 10.51 58.71 59.17
N GLY A 157 11.61 57.93 59.16
CA GLY A 157 11.58 56.48 59.43
C GLY A 157 11.36 55.58 58.19
N ARG A 158 11.07 54.30 58.50
CA ARG A 158 10.87 53.30 57.45
C ARG A 158 9.41 53.08 57.14
N TYR A 159 9.10 52.89 55.84
CA TYR A 159 7.76 52.62 55.35
C TYR A 159 7.79 51.40 54.42
N THR A 160 6.75 50.62 54.51
CA THR A 160 6.45 49.49 53.57
C THR A 160 5.32 49.93 52.65
N ILE A 161 5.58 49.89 51.34
CA ILE A 161 4.60 50.15 50.27
C ILE A 161 4.18 48.84 49.70
N ARG A 162 2.90 48.54 49.65
CA ARG A 162 2.28 47.38 49.00
C ARG A 162 1.34 47.86 47.92
N VAL A 163 1.48 47.34 46.72
CA VAL A 163 0.57 47.58 45.59
C VAL A 163 0.16 46.25 45.00
N GLY A 164 -1.12 46.07 44.79
CA GLY A 164 -1.68 44.86 44.20
C GLY A 164 -2.68 45.16 43.08
N GLY A 165 -2.73 44.29 42.14
CA GLY A 165 -3.71 44.30 41.06
C GLY A 165 -4.26 42.88 40.79
N PRO A 166 -5.41 42.76 40.10
CA PRO A 166 -6.09 41.46 39.89
C PRO A 166 -5.27 40.50 39.04
N ALA A 167 -4.95 39.32 39.61
CA ALA A 167 -4.19 38.28 38.91
C ALA A 167 -4.95 37.72 37.69
N ASP A 168 -6.27 37.88 37.63
CA ASP A 168 -7.12 37.47 36.53
C ASP A 168 -6.75 38.14 35.20
N GLU A 169 -6.21 39.38 35.23
CA GLU A 169 -5.69 40.01 34.01
C GLU A 169 -4.56 39.18 33.37
N ILE A 170 -3.66 38.65 34.20
CA ILE A 170 -2.59 37.77 33.75
C ILE A 170 -3.16 36.41 33.25
N GLY A 171 -4.09 35.85 34.07
CA GLY A 171 -4.74 34.60 33.77
C GLY A 171 -5.46 34.60 32.42
N ASN A 172 -6.26 35.66 32.19
CA ASN A 172 -7.03 35.81 30.94
C ASN A 172 -6.11 36.03 29.73
N ALA A 173 -5.09 36.89 29.85
CA ALA A 173 -4.13 37.10 28.76
C ALA A 173 -3.40 35.80 28.38
N VAL A 174 -3.00 35.00 29.37
CA VAL A 174 -2.36 33.69 29.13
C VAL A 174 -3.35 32.68 28.54
N ALA A 175 -4.61 32.68 28.96
CA ALA A 175 -5.66 31.81 28.42
C ALA A 175 -5.95 32.12 26.94
N ASP A 176 -6.10 33.42 26.61
CA ASP A 176 -6.32 33.86 25.23
C ASP A 176 -5.14 33.49 24.33
N PHE A 177 -3.91 33.67 24.82
CA PHE A 177 -2.70 33.24 24.10
C PHE A 177 -2.65 31.72 23.87
N ARG A 178 -3.00 30.95 24.91
CA ARG A 178 -3.06 29.48 24.79
C ARG A 178 -4.10 29.04 23.77
N LEU A 179 -5.28 29.68 23.76
CA LEU A 179 -6.31 29.40 22.77
C LEU A 179 -5.80 29.67 21.35
N ALA A 180 -5.16 30.85 21.15
CA ALA A 180 -4.55 31.17 19.86
C ALA A 180 -3.48 30.18 19.45
N LEU A 181 -2.62 29.70 20.37
CA LEU A 181 -1.64 28.66 20.10
C LEU A 181 -2.29 27.34 19.70
N VAL A 182 -3.32 26.89 20.41
CA VAL A 182 -4.02 25.65 20.11
C VAL A 182 -4.63 25.69 18.70
N VAL A 183 -5.29 26.80 18.35
CA VAL A 183 -5.87 26.96 17.01
C VAL A 183 -4.78 26.99 15.94
N THR A 184 -3.74 27.80 16.13
CA THR A 184 -2.65 27.95 15.16
C THR A 184 -1.89 26.64 14.97
N PHE A 185 -1.51 25.97 16.06
CA PHE A 185 -0.78 24.70 16.01
C PHE A 185 -1.67 23.56 15.55
N GLY A 186 -2.97 23.59 15.82
CA GLY A 186 -3.95 22.67 15.25
C GLY A 186 -4.03 22.75 13.73
N LEU A 187 -4.16 23.96 13.19
CA LEU A 187 -4.15 24.20 11.74
C LEU A 187 -2.80 23.80 11.10
N LEU A 188 -1.69 24.17 11.75
CA LEU A 188 -0.36 23.79 11.27
C LEU A 188 -0.16 22.28 11.29
N GLY A 189 -0.60 21.59 12.34
CA GLY A 189 -0.56 20.14 12.45
C GLY A 189 -1.37 19.43 11.35
N LEU A 190 -2.57 19.95 11.05
CA LEU A 190 -3.39 19.46 9.93
C LEU A 190 -2.70 19.68 8.58
N ALA A 191 -2.11 20.84 8.35
CA ALA A 191 -1.38 21.14 7.11
C ALA A 191 -0.16 20.23 6.94
N LEU A 192 0.64 20.05 8.01
CA LEU A 192 1.78 19.14 8.00
C LEU A 192 1.36 17.67 7.76
N GLY A 193 0.27 17.24 8.39
CA GLY A 193 -0.29 15.91 8.19
C GLY A 193 -0.77 15.68 6.75
N ALA A 194 -1.49 16.65 6.19
CA ALA A 194 -1.94 16.59 4.79
C ALA A 194 -0.75 16.55 3.82
N THR A 195 0.26 17.40 4.02
CA THR A 195 1.48 17.44 3.21
C THR A 195 2.23 16.11 3.30
N ALA A 196 2.40 15.55 4.51
CA ALA A 196 3.06 14.26 4.70
C ALA A 196 2.32 13.13 3.98
N LEU A 197 0.98 13.09 4.05
CA LEU A 197 0.18 12.10 3.34
C LEU A 197 0.32 12.22 1.81
N LEU A 198 0.32 13.46 1.29
CA LEU A 198 0.53 13.71 -0.13
C LEU A 198 1.94 13.25 -0.57
N GLN A 199 2.98 13.62 0.17
CA GLN A 199 4.37 13.20 -0.12
C GLN A 199 4.53 11.69 -0.12
N ILE A 200 3.95 10.99 0.87
CA ILE A 200 3.99 9.52 0.95
C ILE A 200 3.27 8.90 -0.24
N ARG A 201 2.09 9.42 -0.60
CA ARG A 201 1.30 8.92 -1.72
C ARG A 201 2.01 9.09 -3.06
N PHE A 202 2.60 10.26 -3.29
CA PHE A 202 3.38 10.53 -4.52
C PHE A 202 4.70 9.75 -4.53
N GLY A 203 5.43 9.72 -3.42
CA GLY A 203 6.73 9.05 -3.33
C GLY A 203 6.65 7.51 -3.45
N LEU A 204 5.54 6.89 -3.02
CA LEU A 204 5.35 5.43 -3.13
C LEU A 204 4.60 4.99 -4.39
N ARG A 205 4.07 5.91 -5.20
CA ARG A 205 3.36 5.59 -6.45
C ARG A 205 4.22 4.80 -7.44
N PRO A 206 5.51 5.12 -7.65
CA PRO A 206 6.36 4.34 -8.56
C PRO A 206 6.52 2.87 -8.15
N LEU A 207 6.57 2.57 -6.84
CA LEU A 207 6.61 1.18 -6.35
C LEU A 207 5.29 0.43 -6.62
N ALA A 208 4.16 1.11 -6.51
CA ALA A 208 2.87 0.54 -6.88
C ALA A 208 2.80 0.24 -8.38
N ASN A 209 3.33 1.11 -9.23
CA ASN A 209 3.42 0.91 -10.68
C ASN A 209 4.34 -0.27 -11.02
N LEU A 210 5.50 -0.39 -10.36
CA LEU A 210 6.42 -1.53 -10.53
C LEU A 210 5.73 -2.86 -10.18
N ARG A 211 5.00 -2.89 -9.06
CA ARG A 211 4.21 -4.06 -8.65
C ARG A 211 3.12 -4.42 -9.67
N ALA A 212 2.42 -3.42 -10.20
CA ALA A 212 1.39 -3.61 -11.22
C ALA A 212 2.00 -4.14 -12.51
N GLY A 213 3.15 -3.60 -12.96
CA GLY A 213 3.89 -4.07 -14.13
C GLY A 213 4.33 -5.53 -14.00
N LEU A 214 4.90 -5.92 -12.85
CA LEU A 214 5.23 -7.32 -12.56
C LEU A 214 3.98 -8.22 -12.55
N GLY A 215 2.86 -7.72 -12.05
CA GLY A 215 1.57 -8.41 -12.12
C GLY A 215 1.11 -8.63 -13.55
N ALA A 216 1.23 -7.63 -14.42
CA ALA A 216 0.88 -7.71 -15.84
C ALA A 216 1.77 -8.74 -16.57
N ILE A 217 3.08 -8.75 -16.31
CA ILE A 217 4.00 -9.75 -16.86
C ILE A 217 3.60 -11.16 -16.42
N ARG A 218 3.29 -11.37 -15.14
CA ARG A 218 2.85 -12.67 -14.63
C ARG A 218 1.54 -13.15 -15.24
N ARG A 219 0.65 -12.23 -15.65
CA ARG A 219 -0.59 -12.57 -16.38
C ARG A 219 -0.40 -12.68 -17.88
N GLY A 220 0.77 -12.32 -18.41
CA GLY A 220 1.06 -12.33 -19.83
C GLY A 220 0.54 -11.15 -20.63
N GLU A 221 0.15 -10.10 -19.95
CA GLU A 221 -0.36 -8.87 -20.56
C GLU A 221 0.78 -7.92 -21.00
N ALA A 222 1.99 -8.14 -20.50
CA ALA A 222 3.18 -7.37 -20.81
C ALA A 222 4.43 -8.24 -20.83
N GLU A 223 5.39 -7.92 -21.69
CA GLU A 223 6.67 -8.63 -21.82
C GLU A 223 7.79 -8.03 -20.97
N ARG A 224 7.65 -6.75 -20.59
CA ARG A 224 8.60 -5.99 -19.79
C ARG A 224 7.88 -5.05 -18.85
N ILE A 225 8.56 -4.58 -17.83
CA ILE A 225 8.05 -3.56 -16.91
C ILE A 225 7.97 -2.25 -17.69
N PRO A 226 6.75 -1.68 -17.88
CA PRO A 226 6.56 -0.46 -18.65
C PRO A 226 6.84 0.79 -17.82
N GLY A 227 7.18 1.91 -18.48
CA GLY A 227 7.22 3.25 -17.91
C GLY A 227 8.60 3.73 -17.50
N GLU A 228 8.66 5.02 -17.15
CA GLU A 228 9.84 5.67 -16.60
C GLU A 228 9.74 5.70 -15.07
N TYR A 229 10.87 5.47 -14.43
CA TYR A 229 10.98 5.41 -12.97
C TYR A 229 11.95 6.47 -12.45
N PRO A 230 11.75 6.98 -11.22
CA PRO A 230 12.73 7.83 -10.55
C PRO A 230 14.11 7.17 -10.45
N GLN A 231 15.17 7.98 -10.37
CA GLN A 231 16.57 7.52 -10.37
C GLN A 231 16.87 6.43 -9.33
N ASP A 232 16.15 6.45 -8.18
CA ASP A 232 16.33 5.46 -7.11
C ASP A 232 15.69 4.09 -7.44
N ILE A 233 14.72 4.04 -8.34
CA ILE A 233 13.96 2.83 -8.69
C ILE A 233 14.31 2.36 -10.10
N ALA A 234 14.71 3.25 -11.00
CA ALA A 234 15.07 2.94 -12.37
C ALA A 234 16.09 1.80 -12.50
N PRO A 235 17.18 1.72 -11.69
CA PRO A 235 18.12 0.60 -11.75
C PRO A 235 17.45 -0.74 -11.46
N VAL A 236 16.55 -0.78 -10.49
CA VAL A 236 15.83 -2.02 -10.13
C VAL A 236 14.88 -2.46 -11.26
N ALA A 237 14.15 -1.53 -11.86
CA ALA A 237 13.28 -1.83 -13.00
C ALA A 237 14.07 -2.31 -14.22
N SER A 238 15.23 -1.71 -14.48
CA SER A 238 16.15 -2.09 -15.56
C SER A 238 16.73 -3.49 -15.33
N GLU A 239 17.22 -3.79 -14.14
CA GLU A 239 17.77 -5.10 -13.78
C GLU A 239 16.72 -6.21 -13.89
N LEU A 240 15.49 -5.94 -13.43
CA LEU A 240 14.39 -6.86 -13.61
C LEU A 240 14.07 -7.11 -15.09
N ASN A 241 14.09 -6.07 -15.93
CA ASN A 241 13.88 -6.24 -17.37
C ASN A 241 14.99 -7.07 -18.02
N LEU A 242 16.26 -6.86 -17.63
CA LEU A 242 17.40 -7.68 -18.10
C LEU A 242 17.25 -9.16 -17.69
N LEU A 243 16.82 -9.41 -16.45
CA LEU A 243 16.57 -10.78 -15.98
C LEU A 243 15.42 -11.45 -16.75
N LEU A 244 14.36 -10.72 -17.06
CA LEU A 244 13.24 -11.23 -17.87
C LEU A 244 13.69 -11.56 -19.30
N GLU A 245 14.48 -10.69 -19.93
CA GLU A 245 15.05 -10.91 -21.26
C GLU A 245 15.97 -12.14 -21.29
N SER A 246 16.92 -12.20 -20.35
CA SER A 246 17.83 -13.36 -20.24
C SER A 246 17.08 -14.67 -20.03
N ASN A 247 16.04 -14.67 -19.18
CA ASN A 247 15.22 -15.86 -18.98
C ASN A 247 14.49 -16.29 -20.27
N ARG A 248 13.96 -15.32 -21.02
CA ARG A 248 13.32 -15.57 -22.31
C ARG A 248 14.30 -16.18 -23.33
N GLU A 249 15.51 -15.61 -23.46
CA GLU A 249 16.53 -16.18 -24.33
C GLU A 249 16.92 -17.61 -23.95
N ILE A 250 17.06 -17.91 -22.66
CA ILE A 250 17.38 -19.26 -22.19
C ILE A 250 16.27 -20.24 -22.59
N LEU A 251 15.02 -19.86 -22.43
CA LEU A 251 13.87 -20.68 -22.81
C LEU A 251 13.79 -20.90 -24.32
N GLU A 252 14.01 -19.88 -25.13
CA GLU A 252 14.02 -20.01 -26.60
C GLU A 252 15.18 -20.91 -27.11
N ARG A 253 16.37 -20.74 -26.51
CA ARG A 253 17.51 -21.64 -26.83
C ARG A 253 17.21 -23.10 -26.47
N ALA A 254 16.61 -23.31 -25.28
CA ALA A 254 16.23 -24.67 -24.85
C ALA A 254 15.20 -25.30 -25.82
N ARG A 255 14.19 -24.51 -26.26
CA ARG A 255 13.19 -24.96 -27.24
C ARG A 255 13.82 -25.34 -28.57
N THR A 256 14.70 -24.47 -29.10
CA THR A 256 15.41 -24.73 -30.36
C THR A 256 16.28 -26.00 -30.27
N GLN A 257 17.00 -26.19 -29.16
CA GLN A 257 17.81 -27.43 -28.94
C GLN A 257 16.96 -28.69 -28.90
N VAL A 258 15.81 -28.63 -28.19
CA VAL A 258 14.88 -29.76 -28.13
C VAL A 258 14.32 -30.08 -29.53
N GLY A 259 13.94 -29.06 -30.31
CA GLY A 259 13.47 -29.26 -31.69
C GLY A 259 14.55 -29.88 -32.60
N ASN A 260 15.79 -29.40 -32.52
CA ASN A 260 16.90 -29.96 -33.28
C ASN A 260 17.23 -31.39 -32.88
N LEU A 261 17.19 -31.70 -31.58
CA LEU A 261 17.41 -33.06 -31.06
C LEU A 261 16.32 -34.03 -31.56
N ALA A 262 15.06 -33.58 -31.58
CA ALA A 262 13.94 -34.35 -32.11
C ALA A 262 14.18 -34.75 -33.57
N HIS A 263 14.58 -33.79 -34.39
CA HIS A 263 14.84 -34.04 -35.81
C HIS A 263 16.06 -34.97 -36.03
N ALA A 264 17.14 -34.72 -35.28
CA ALA A 264 18.38 -35.49 -35.34
C ALA A 264 18.20 -36.96 -34.92
N LEU A 265 17.26 -37.25 -34.00
CA LEU A 265 16.96 -38.61 -33.56
C LEU A 265 15.94 -39.34 -34.45
N LYS A 266 15.00 -38.62 -35.05
CA LYS A 266 13.97 -39.18 -35.94
C LYS A 266 14.60 -39.79 -37.22
N THR A 267 15.61 -39.14 -37.77
CA THR A 267 16.27 -39.58 -39.02
C THR A 267 16.95 -40.95 -38.90
N PRO A 268 17.89 -41.19 -37.93
CA PRO A 268 18.52 -42.51 -37.80
C PRO A 268 17.52 -43.61 -37.40
N LEU A 269 16.48 -43.25 -36.64
CA LEU A 269 15.44 -44.18 -36.25
C LEU A 269 14.62 -44.63 -37.48
N SER A 270 14.29 -43.72 -38.39
CA SER A 270 13.60 -44.04 -39.64
C SER A 270 14.46 -44.90 -40.56
N VAL A 271 15.78 -44.65 -40.61
CA VAL A 271 16.72 -45.48 -41.36
C VAL A 271 16.77 -46.90 -40.77
N MET A 272 16.90 -47.06 -39.46
CA MET A 272 16.87 -48.37 -38.80
C MET A 272 15.56 -49.13 -39.05
N MET A 273 14.42 -48.42 -39.06
CA MET A 273 13.13 -49.07 -39.38
C MET A 273 13.04 -49.54 -40.84
N ASN A 274 13.56 -48.75 -41.80
CA ASN A 274 13.61 -49.10 -43.20
C ASN A 274 14.59 -50.25 -43.46
N GLU A 275 15.76 -50.27 -42.83
CA GLU A 275 16.75 -51.37 -42.93
C GLU A 275 16.18 -52.68 -42.34
N ALA A 276 15.34 -52.58 -41.30
CA ALA A 276 14.65 -53.75 -40.74
C ALA A 276 13.65 -54.39 -41.68
N GLU A 277 13.14 -53.70 -42.71
CA GLU A 277 12.27 -54.28 -43.74
C GLU A 277 13.02 -55.20 -44.69
N ALA A 278 14.32 -54.96 -44.88
CA ALA A 278 15.19 -55.78 -45.73
C ALA A 278 15.85 -56.96 -45.00
N ALA A 279 15.69 -57.10 -43.69
CA ALA A 279 16.34 -58.12 -42.86
C ALA A 279 15.53 -59.37 -42.75
N PRO A 280 16.17 -60.58 -42.39
CA PRO A 280 15.44 -61.84 -42.12
C PRO A 280 14.34 -61.64 -41.04
N PRO A 281 13.20 -62.35 -41.13
CA PRO A 281 11.99 -62.03 -40.32
C PRO A 281 12.20 -61.96 -38.80
N GLU A 282 13.04 -62.82 -38.25
CA GLU A 282 13.36 -62.84 -36.80
C GLU A 282 14.18 -61.64 -36.36
N VAL A 283 15.14 -61.20 -37.20
CA VAL A 283 15.97 -59.99 -36.93
C VAL A 283 15.17 -58.72 -37.16
N ALA A 284 14.39 -58.71 -38.24
CA ALA A 284 13.49 -57.62 -38.57
C ALA A 284 12.48 -57.29 -37.44
N THR A 285 11.94 -58.30 -36.78
CA THR A 285 11.01 -58.16 -35.68
C THR A 285 11.70 -57.54 -34.46
N ARG A 286 12.87 -58.01 -34.06
CA ARG A 286 13.65 -57.48 -32.94
C ARG A 286 14.12 -56.06 -33.17
N ILE A 287 14.57 -55.71 -34.39
CA ILE A 287 14.99 -54.33 -34.72
C ILE A 287 13.78 -53.39 -34.65
N ARG A 288 12.64 -53.75 -35.19
CA ARG A 288 11.41 -52.95 -35.13
C ARG A 288 10.92 -52.73 -33.72
N GLU A 289 10.93 -53.78 -32.88
CA GLU A 289 10.57 -53.63 -31.45
C GLU A 289 11.51 -52.66 -30.71
N GLN A 290 12.82 -52.77 -30.88
CA GLN A 290 13.79 -51.89 -30.24
C GLN A 290 13.72 -50.46 -30.79
N ALA A 291 13.55 -50.28 -32.09
CA ALA A 291 13.38 -48.97 -32.71
C ALA A 291 12.08 -48.29 -32.24
N ALA A 292 11.00 -49.04 -32.03
CA ALA A 292 9.75 -48.54 -31.46
C ALA A 292 9.94 -48.06 -30.01
N ILE A 293 10.62 -48.87 -29.17
CA ILE A 293 10.93 -48.51 -27.79
C ILE A 293 11.78 -47.22 -27.73
N MET A 294 12.84 -47.14 -28.55
CA MET A 294 13.69 -45.93 -28.62
C MET A 294 12.90 -44.72 -29.08
N ARG A 295 12.05 -44.83 -30.09
CA ARG A 295 11.17 -43.74 -30.54
C ARG A 295 10.28 -43.25 -29.44
N ASP A 296 9.66 -44.16 -28.69
CA ASP A 296 8.74 -43.78 -27.59
C ASP A 296 9.48 -43.14 -26.41
N GLN A 297 10.70 -43.61 -26.09
CA GLN A 297 11.55 -42.94 -25.08
C GLN A 297 12.02 -41.56 -25.53
N VAL A 298 12.47 -41.42 -26.77
CA VAL A 298 12.88 -40.13 -27.33
C VAL A 298 11.72 -39.13 -27.30
N ASN A 299 10.54 -39.53 -27.77
CA ASN A 299 9.36 -38.68 -27.71
C ASN A 299 9.00 -38.30 -26.26
N TYR A 300 9.06 -39.25 -25.33
CA TYR A 300 8.82 -38.98 -23.91
C TYR A 300 9.77 -37.92 -23.34
N TYR A 301 11.08 -38.00 -23.61
CA TYR A 301 12.05 -37.01 -23.10
C TYR A 301 11.92 -35.68 -23.81
N LEU A 302 11.59 -35.64 -25.09
CA LEU A 302 11.34 -34.44 -25.86
C LEU A 302 10.08 -33.71 -25.36
N ASP A 303 9.00 -34.43 -25.11
CA ASP A 303 7.76 -33.87 -24.54
C ASP A 303 8.00 -33.33 -23.14
N ARG A 304 8.77 -34.07 -22.32
CA ARG A 304 9.14 -33.62 -20.98
C ARG A 304 10.04 -32.37 -20.99
N ALA A 305 10.97 -32.27 -21.93
CA ALA A 305 11.82 -31.10 -22.08
C ALA A 305 11.03 -29.89 -22.62
N ARG A 306 10.10 -30.11 -23.56
CA ARG A 306 9.14 -29.10 -24.01
C ARG A 306 8.25 -28.64 -22.85
N ALA A 307 7.74 -29.57 -22.03
CA ALA A 307 6.96 -29.28 -20.84
C ALA A 307 7.68 -28.37 -19.86
N ALA A 308 8.95 -28.67 -19.58
CA ALA A 308 9.76 -27.86 -18.67
C ALA A 308 10.02 -26.46 -19.23
N ALA A 309 10.23 -26.33 -20.55
CA ALA A 309 10.41 -25.06 -21.23
C ALA A 309 9.11 -24.21 -21.26
N LEU A 310 7.95 -24.88 -21.40
CA LEU A 310 6.63 -24.23 -21.40
C LEU A 310 6.17 -23.81 -19.99
N ALA A 311 6.52 -24.56 -18.95
CA ALA A 311 6.22 -24.19 -17.56
C ALA A 311 6.84 -22.84 -17.13
N GLY A 312 7.88 -22.38 -17.85
CA GLY A 312 8.53 -21.07 -17.65
C GLY A 312 7.93 -19.92 -18.46
N THR A 313 7.10 -20.17 -19.46
CA THR A 313 6.43 -19.12 -20.26
C THR A 313 5.09 -18.74 -19.63
N LEU A 314 5.17 -18.05 -18.52
CA LEU A 314 4.04 -17.32 -17.95
C LEU A 314 3.78 -16.12 -18.87
N GLY A 315 2.82 -16.27 -19.83
CA GLY A 315 2.28 -15.07 -20.42
C GLY A 315 1.92 -15.04 -21.90
N THR A 316 2.18 -16.09 -22.67
CA THR A 316 1.72 -16.09 -24.08
C THR A 316 0.22 -16.30 -24.13
N MET A 317 -0.49 -15.38 -24.80
CA MET A 317 -1.95 -15.44 -25.02
C MET A 317 -2.20 -15.58 -26.51
N THR A 318 -2.91 -16.62 -26.89
CA THR A 318 -3.27 -16.90 -28.29
C THR A 318 -4.76 -16.68 -28.53
N GLU A 319 -5.13 -15.91 -29.53
CA GLU A 319 -6.52 -15.77 -29.96
C GLU A 319 -7.01 -17.08 -30.59
N VAL A 320 -8.12 -17.60 -30.10
CA VAL A 320 -8.61 -18.94 -30.46
C VAL A 320 -9.29 -18.93 -31.82
N GLU A 321 -10.12 -17.94 -32.11
CA GLU A 321 -10.94 -17.87 -33.32
C GLU A 321 -10.10 -17.93 -34.61
N PRO A 322 -9.01 -17.13 -34.79
CA PRO A 322 -8.23 -17.17 -36.04
C PRO A 322 -7.55 -18.52 -36.29
N VAL A 323 -7.11 -19.20 -35.21
CA VAL A 323 -6.48 -20.53 -35.28
C VAL A 323 -7.48 -21.57 -35.73
N ILE A 324 -8.61 -21.68 -35.04
CA ILE A 324 -9.64 -22.67 -35.32
C ILE A 324 -10.27 -22.46 -36.71
N ALA A 325 -10.56 -21.22 -37.06
CA ALA A 325 -11.09 -20.90 -38.39
C ALA A 325 -10.09 -21.23 -39.53
N GLY A 326 -8.79 -21.05 -39.28
CA GLY A 326 -7.73 -21.48 -40.19
C GLY A 326 -7.70 -23.00 -40.42
N LEU A 327 -7.77 -23.77 -39.33
CA LEU A 327 -7.82 -25.22 -39.34
C LEU A 327 -9.11 -25.70 -40.02
N ALA A 328 -10.27 -25.15 -39.71
CA ALA A 328 -11.55 -25.52 -40.34
C ALA A 328 -11.48 -25.42 -41.85
N ARG A 329 -11.03 -24.31 -42.40
CA ARG A 329 -10.85 -24.13 -43.85
C ARG A 329 -9.87 -25.15 -44.47
N THR A 330 -8.84 -25.53 -43.72
CA THR A 330 -7.84 -26.49 -44.17
C THR A 330 -8.44 -27.87 -44.25
N PHE A 331 -9.18 -28.33 -43.25
CA PHE A 331 -9.80 -29.65 -43.23
C PHE A 331 -10.98 -29.75 -44.19
N GLU A 332 -11.78 -28.72 -44.43
CA GLU A 332 -12.78 -28.69 -45.49
C GLU A 332 -12.15 -28.94 -46.87
N LYS A 333 -10.96 -28.39 -47.14
CA LYS A 333 -10.24 -28.63 -48.38
C LYS A 333 -9.71 -30.05 -48.49
N ILE A 334 -9.15 -30.60 -47.39
CA ILE A 334 -8.59 -31.95 -47.34
C ILE A 334 -9.69 -33.01 -47.57
N TYR A 335 -10.85 -32.83 -46.93
CA TYR A 335 -11.99 -33.74 -46.96
C TYR A 335 -13.09 -33.30 -47.99
N ARG A 336 -12.71 -32.58 -49.00
CA ARG A 336 -13.63 -32.08 -50.05
C ARG A 336 -14.50 -33.13 -50.69
N ASP A 337 -13.94 -34.35 -50.86
CA ASP A 337 -14.67 -35.50 -51.47
C ASP A 337 -15.86 -35.96 -50.61
N LYS A 338 -15.86 -35.64 -49.31
CA LYS A 338 -16.98 -35.92 -48.41
C LYS A 338 -18.02 -34.81 -48.35
N ASN A 339 -17.82 -33.68 -49.01
CA ASN A 339 -18.60 -32.45 -48.84
C ASN A 339 -18.70 -32.02 -47.35
N LEU A 340 -17.56 -32.14 -46.61
CA LEU A 340 -17.51 -31.85 -45.23
C LEU A 340 -17.66 -30.36 -44.96
N VAL A 341 -18.53 -30.02 -43.98
CA VAL A 341 -18.72 -28.65 -43.47
C VAL A 341 -18.24 -28.60 -42.05
N VAL A 342 -17.37 -27.65 -41.74
CA VAL A 342 -16.85 -27.39 -40.39
C VAL A 342 -17.40 -26.08 -39.83
N ASP A 343 -18.43 -26.16 -39.01
CA ASP A 343 -19.04 -25.01 -38.36
C ASP A 343 -18.22 -24.59 -37.13
N VAL A 344 -17.92 -23.30 -37.02
CA VAL A 344 -17.11 -22.74 -35.93
C VAL A 344 -17.92 -21.71 -35.16
N VAL A 345 -18.09 -21.92 -33.86
CA VAL A 345 -18.81 -21.01 -32.93
C VAL A 345 -17.90 -20.70 -31.77
N ILE A 346 -17.25 -19.54 -31.81
CA ILE A 346 -16.27 -19.10 -30.82
C ILE A 346 -16.62 -17.68 -30.35
N PRO A 347 -16.68 -17.38 -29.04
CA PRO A 347 -16.90 -16.04 -28.54
C PRO A 347 -15.79 -15.10 -29.01
N ALA A 348 -16.17 -13.86 -29.40
CA ALA A 348 -15.20 -12.83 -29.78
C ALA A 348 -14.24 -12.55 -28.61
N GLY A 349 -12.94 -12.57 -28.88
CA GLY A 349 -11.92 -12.30 -27.89
C GLY A 349 -11.52 -13.48 -26.98
N ALA A 350 -12.05 -14.68 -27.20
CA ALA A 350 -11.61 -15.89 -26.48
C ALA A 350 -10.12 -16.15 -26.72
N ARG A 351 -9.36 -16.32 -25.63
CA ARG A 351 -7.91 -16.50 -25.67
C ARG A 351 -7.49 -17.78 -24.93
N PHE A 352 -6.58 -18.49 -25.52
CA PHE A 352 -5.84 -19.60 -24.89
C PHE A 352 -4.57 -19.05 -24.23
N ARG A 353 -4.34 -19.45 -22.98
CA ARG A 353 -3.11 -19.10 -22.25
C ARG A 353 -2.01 -20.10 -22.57
N GLY A 354 -1.44 -19.99 -23.76
CA GLY A 354 -0.42 -20.86 -24.30
C GLY A 354 -0.02 -20.49 -25.72
N GLU A 355 0.88 -21.29 -26.28
CA GLU A 355 1.47 -21.09 -27.60
C GLU A 355 0.48 -21.41 -28.70
N ARG A 356 0.53 -20.59 -29.76
CA ARG A 356 -0.30 -20.79 -30.96
C ARG A 356 -0.08 -22.15 -31.61
N GLN A 357 1.18 -22.59 -31.70
CA GLN A 357 1.55 -23.88 -32.34
C GLN A 357 0.94 -25.07 -31.59
N ASP A 358 0.92 -25.01 -30.24
CA ASP A 358 0.36 -26.08 -29.42
C ASP A 358 -1.18 -26.13 -29.55
N LEU A 359 -1.82 -24.97 -29.66
CA LEU A 359 -3.25 -24.91 -29.93
C LEU A 359 -3.58 -25.46 -31.33
N GLU A 360 -2.76 -25.09 -32.35
CA GLU A 360 -2.87 -25.64 -33.73
C GLU A 360 -2.70 -27.14 -33.73
N GLU A 361 -1.75 -27.67 -32.98
CA GLU A 361 -1.49 -29.13 -32.89
C GLU A 361 -2.63 -29.85 -32.16
N MET A 362 -3.07 -29.38 -31.00
CA MET A 362 -4.18 -30.00 -30.26
C MET A 362 -5.49 -29.97 -31.07
N ALA A 363 -5.90 -28.78 -31.49
CA ALA A 363 -7.14 -28.60 -32.24
C ALA A 363 -7.10 -29.30 -33.60
N GLY A 364 -5.95 -29.23 -34.29
CA GLY A 364 -5.74 -29.89 -35.57
C GLY A 364 -5.92 -31.41 -35.48
N ASN A 365 -5.32 -32.05 -34.48
CA ASN A 365 -5.49 -33.50 -34.26
C ASN A 365 -6.96 -33.87 -33.97
N LEU A 366 -7.67 -33.04 -33.18
CA LEU A 366 -9.08 -33.31 -32.86
C LEU A 366 -10.00 -33.07 -34.05
N ILE A 367 -9.79 -31.99 -34.84
CA ILE A 367 -10.59 -31.68 -36.03
C ILE A 367 -10.31 -32.73 -37.14
N ASP A 368 -9.05 -33.14 -37.34
CA ASP A 368 -8.70 -34.20 -38.27
C ASP A 368 -9.41 -35.52 -37.92
N ASN A 369 -9.39 -35.85 -36.62
CA ASN A 369 -10.07 -37.06 -36.14
C ASN A 369 -11.60 -36.95 -36.36
N ALA A 370 -12.22 -35.86 -35.97
CA ALA A 370 -13.64 -35.61 -36.24
C ALA A 370 -13.98 -35.67 -37.74
N SER A 371 -13.15 -35.07 -38.61
CA SER A 371 -13.33 -35.06 -40.06
C SER A 371 -13.21 -36.45 -40.69
N LYS A 372 -12.37 -37.33 -40.16
CA LYS A 372 -12.23 -38.72 -40.59
C LYS A 372 -13.50 -39.53 -40.35
N TRP A 373 -14.14 -39.34 -39.21
CA TRP A 373 -15.29 -40.10 -38.76
C TRP A 373 -16.63 -39.46 -39.11
N ALA A 374 -16.68 -38.16 -39.32
CA ALA A 374 -17.86 -37.43 -39.73
C ALA A 374 -18.44 -37.99 -41.05
N LYS A 375 -19.77 -37.92 -41.16
CA LYS A 375 -20.49 -38.13 -42.41
C LYS A 375 -20.41 -36.90 -43.31
N THR A 376 -20.85 -35.74 -42.78
CA THR A 376 -20.93 -34.50 -43.53
C THR A 376 -20.61 -33.25 -42.70
N ARG A 377 -20.64 -33.34 -41.33
CA ARG A 377 -20.58 -32.15 -40.46
C ARG A 377 -19.67 -32.33 -39.26
N VAL A 378 -18.85 -31.32 -39.01
CA VAL A 378 -18.08 -31.13 -37.75
C VAL A 378 -18.50 -29.82 -37.17
N LEU A 379 -18.74 -29.78 -35.84
CA LEU A 379 -19.07 -28.59 -35.12
C LEU A 379 -17.99 -28.31 -34.07
N VAL A 380 -17.39 -27.14 -34.13
CA VAL A 380 -16.40 -26.65 -33.15
C VAL A 380 -16.99 -25.50 -32.34
N VAL A 381 -17.14 -25.68 -31.02
CA VAL A 381 -17.68 -24.69 -30.11
C VAL A 381 -16.65 -24.39 -29.04
N ALA A 382 -16.38 -23.13 -28.79
CA ALA A 382 -15.59 -22.71 -27.64
C ALA A 382 -16.42 -21.93 -26.63
N GLU A 383 -16.15 -22.12 -25.35
CA GLU A 383 -16.77 -21.43 -24.22
C GLU A 383 -15.69 -21.02 -23.23
N VAL A 384 -15.76 -19.78 -22.71
CA VAL A 384 -14.92 -19.34 -21.60
C VAL A 384 -15.73 -19.45 -20.31
N ARG A 385 -15.20 -20.17 -19.32
CA ARG A 385 -15.82 -20.37 -18.01
C ARG A 385 -15.02 -19.63 -16.96
N ARG A 386 -15.69 -18.81 -16.17
CA ARG A 386 -15.11 -18.11 -15.01
C ARG A 386 -15.55 -18.82 -13.72
N GLU A 387 -14.60 -19.42 -13.03
CA GLU A 387 -14.79 -19.90 -11.65
C GLU A 387 -14.01 -18.96 -10.72
N SER A 388 -14.56 -18.64 -9.56
CA SER A 388 -14.18 -17.60 -8.57
C SER A 388 -12.72 -17.07 -8.58
N ASP A 389 -11.73 -17.82 -9.03
CA ASP A 389 -10.31 -17.44 -9.05
C ASP A 389 -9.55 -17.91 -10.30
N ARG A 390 -10.20 -18.59 -11.26
CA ARG A 390 -9.58 -19.11 -12.50
C ARG A 390 -10.55 -19.03 -13.68
N SER A 391 -10.02 -18.55 -14.81
CA SER A 391 -10.73 -18.63 -16.09
C SER A 391 -10.23 -19.86 -16.87
N SER A 392 -11.12 -20.60 -17.46
CA SER A 392 -10.83 -21.76 -18.31
C SER A 392 -11.51 -21.63 -19.66
N LEU A 393 -10.83 -22.11 -20.69
CA LEU A 393 -11.33 -22.20 -22.07
C LEU A 393 -11.70 -23.67 -22.33
N ARG A 394 -12.95 -23.92 -22.68
CA ARG A 394 -13.43 -25.22 -23.11
C ARG A 394 -13.67 -25.19 -24.60
N ILE A 395 -13.00 -26.07 -25.38
CA ILE A 395 -13.21 -26.25 -26.81
C ILE A 395 -13.83 -27.62 -27.01
N ARG A 396 -14.98 -27.68 -27.67
CA ARG A 396 -15.69 -28.90 -27.99
C ARG A 396 -15.68 -29.09 -29.51
N ILE A 397 -15.25 -30.28 -29.97
CA ILE A 397 -15.18 -30.66 -31.37
C ILE A 397 -16.05 -31.88 -31.54
N GLU A 398 -17.15 -31.75 -32.24
CA GLU A 398 -18.20 -32.76 -32.41
C GLU A 398 -18.31 -33.20 -33.87
N ASP A 399 -18.53 -34.49 -34.13
CA ASP A 399 -18.82 -35.05 -35.43
C ASP A 399 -20.22 -35.67 -35.50
N ASP A 400 -20.76 -35.84 -36.72
CA ASP A 400 -22.02 -36.51 -37.03
C ASP A 400 -21.85 -38.00 -37.42
N GLY A 401 -20.73 -38.62 -37.03
CA GLY A 401 -20.36 -39.99 -37.33
C GLY A 401 -21.10 -41.03 -36.49
N PRO A 402 -20.57 -42.27 -36.45
CA PRO A 402 -21.20 -43.38 -35.73
C PRO A 402 -21.07 -43.26 -34.19
N GLY A 403 -20.19 -42.35 -33.70
CA GLY A 403 -19.90 -42.22 -32.29
C GLY A 403 -19.15 -43.39 -31.67
N LEU A 404 -19.01 -43.38 -30.34
CA LEU A 404 -18.38 -44.41 -29.55
C LEU A 404 -19.25 -44.80 -28.35
N PRO A 405 -19.36 -46.10 -28.04
CA PRO A 405 -20.04 -46.54 -26.83
C PRO A 405 -19.33 -46.06 -25.56
N PRO A 406 -20.05 -45.78 -24.47
CA PRO A 406 -19.45 -45.16 -23.29
C PRO A 406 -18.25 -45.86 -22.68
N ASN A 407 -18.27 -47.21 -22.71
CA ASN A 407 -17.19 -48.06 -22.19
C ASN A 407 -15.90 -47.97 -23.04
N ALA A 408 -15.99 -47.68 -24.34
CA ALA A 408 -14.84 -47.55 -25.21
C ALA A 408 -14.17 -46.15 -25.14
N ARG A 409 -14.91 -45.11 -24.73
CA ARG A 409 -14.39 -43.73 -24.73
C ARG A 409 -13.19 -43.54 -23.80
N SER A 410 -13.20 -44.11 -22.60
CA SER A 410 -12.09 -44.03 -21.64
C SER A 410 -10.86 -44.83 -22.06
N GLU A 411 -11.06 -45.90 -22.86
CA GLU A 411 -9.96 -46.72 -23.36
C GLU A 411 -9.25 -46.05 -24.53
N MET A 412 -9.95 -45.26 -25.34
CA MET A 412 -9.38 -44.57 -26.52
C MET A 412 -8.43 -43.45 -26.17
N LEU A 413 -8.51 -42.89 -24.95
CA LEU A 413 -7.57 -41.89 -24.43
C LEU A 413 -6.23 -42.52 -24.01
N LYS A 414 -6.14 -43.87 -23.92
CA LYS A 414 -4.89 -44.57 -23.60
C LYS A 414 -4.03 -44.72 -24.85
N ARG A 415 -2.72 -44.49 -24.71
CA ARG A 415 -1.74 -44.53 -25.81
C ARG A 415 -1.83 -45.79 -26.70
N GLY A 416 -1.86 -45.57 -28.03
CA GLY A 416 -1.68 -46.61 -29.04
C GLY A 416 -2.86 -47.56 -29.29
N ARG A 417 -4.07 -47.29 -28.77
CA ARG A 417 -5.25 -48.11 -29.07
C ARG A 417 -5.98 -47.58 -30.30
N ARG A 418 -6.30 -48.50 -31.22
CA ARG A 418 -7.12 -48.27 -32.43
C ARG A 418 -8.32 -49.20 -32.37
N LEU A 419 -9.50 -48.67 -32.66
CA LEU A 419 -10.73 -49.49 -32.77
C LEU A 419 -10.90 -50.11 -34.15
N ASP A 420 -10.31 -49.49 -35.17
CA ASP A 420 -10.41 -49.97 -36.55
C ASP A 420 -9.06 -49.82 -37.26
N GLU A 421 -8.45 -50.94 -37.61
CA GLU A 421 -7.15 -51.02 -38.31
C GLU A 421 -7.30 -50.81 -39.82
N THR A 422 -8.51 -50.73 -40.35
CA THR A 422 -8.76 -50.61 -41.79
C THR A 422 -8.65 -49.18 -42.30
N LYS A 423 -8.71 -48.16 -41.44
CA LYS A 423 -8.59 -46.75 -41.83
C LYS A 423 -7.17 -46.21 -41.58
N PRO A 424 -6.61 -45.40 -42.51
CA PRO A 424 -5.25 -44.87 -42.36
C PRO A 424 -5.16 -43.90 -41.15
N GLY A 425 -4.13 -44.12 -40.30
CA GLY A 425 -3.83 -43.23 -39.15
C GLY A 425 -2.89 -43.91 -38.14
N SER A 426 -2.01 -43.14 -37.50
CA SER A 426 -1.00 -43.62 -36.54
C SER A 426 -1.57 -44.02 -35.17
N GLY A 427 -2.83 -43.69 -34.85
CA GLY A 427 -3.41 -43.90 -33.52
C GLY A 427 -2.81 -43.00 -32.39
N LEU A 428 -1.96 -42.04 -32.75
CA LEU A 428 -1.23 -41.19 -31.81
C LEU A 428 -1.89 -39.82 -31.55
N GLY A 429 -2.82 -39.38 -32.41
CA GLY A 429 -3.39 -38.03 -32.33
C GLY A 429 -4.04 -37.70 -30.98
N LEU A 430 -4.86 -38.60 -30.43
CA LEU A 430 -5.53 -38.38 -29.15
C LEU A 430 -4.55 -38.38 -27.95
N SER A 431 -3.50 -39.24 -28.03
CA SER A 431 -2.47 -39.23 -26.97
C SER A 431 -1.62 -37.98 -27.00
N ILE A 432 -1.32 -37.45 -28.19
CA ILE A 432 -0.62 -36.15 -28.35
C ILE A 432 -1.45 -35.02 -27.72
N VAL A 433 -2.76 -34.99 -28.01
CA VAL A 433 -3.66 -33.99 -27.42
C VAL A 433 -3.71 -34.12 -25.90
N SER A 434 -3.79 -35.34 -25.38
CA SER A 434 -3.81 -35.58 -23.93
C SER A 434 -2.53 -35.12 -23.25
N ASP A 435 -1.38 -35.45 -23.84
CA ASP A 435 -0.07 -35.06 -23.32
C ASP A 435 0.11 -33.52 -23.37
N LEU A 436 -0.25 -32.86 -24.49
CA LEU A 436 -0.20 -31.40 -24.63
C LEU A 436 -1.19 -30.67 -23.67
N ALA A 437 -2.42 -31.18 -23.57
CA ALA A 437 -3.39 -30.59 -22.63
C ALA A 437 -2.89 -30.66 -21.18
N ALA A 438 -2.34 -31.80 -20.76
CA ALA A 438 -1.77 -31.98 -19.43
C ALA A 438 -0.60 -31.01 -19.14
N LEU A 439 0.19 -30.65 -20.15
CA LEU A 439 1.26 -29.65 -20.10
C LEU A 439 0.74 -28.30 -19.63
N TYR A 440 -0.42 -27.89 -20.12
CA TYR A 440 -1.11 -26.64 -19.76
C TYR A 440 -2.01 -26.81 -18.53
N ARG A 441 -1.90 -27.94 -17.79
CA ARG A 441 -2.79 -28.29 -16.66
C ARG A 441 -4.26 -28.35 -17.06
N GLY A 442 -4.49 -28.64 -18.34
CA GLY A 442 -5.79 -28.89 -18.93
C GLY A 442 -6.10 -30.40 -18.97
N SER A 443 -7.16 -30.75 -19.67
CA SER A 443 -7.58 -32.12 -19.87
C SER A 443 -8.30 -32.31 -21.19
N VAL A 444 -8.30 -33.56 -21.72
CA VAL A 444 -9.12 -33.95 -22.85
C VAL A 444 -10.07 -35.09 -22.44
N GLY A 445 -11.33 -34.96 -22.85
CA GLY A 445 -12.38 -35.95 -22.62
C GLY A 445 -13.13 -36.31 -23.89
N LEU A 446 -13.80 -37.46 -23.88
CA LEU A 446 -14.68 -37.91 -24.98
C LEU A 446 -16.11 -38.07 -24.47
N GLU A 447 -17.08 -37.48 -25.16
CA GLU A 447 -18.50 -37.52 -24.83
C GLU A 447 -19.38 -37.83 -26.06
N ALA A 448 -20.67 -37.96 -25.87
CA ALA A 448 -21.58 -38.05 -27.01
C ALA A 448 -21.73 -36.65 -27.66
N ALA A 449 -21.64 -36.58 -28.96
CA ALA A 449 -21.86 -35.33 -29.68
C ALA A 449 -23.34 -34.92 -29.66
N SER A 450 -23.61 -33.62 -29.61
CA SER A 450 -24.98 -33.06 -29.74
C SER A 450 -25.58 -33.31 -31.13
N ILE A 451 -24.72 -33.46 -32.13
CA ILE A 451 -25.08 -33.71 -33.53
C ILE A 451 -25.09 -35.19 -33.91
N GLY A 452 -24.93 -36.12 -32.95
CA GLY A 452 -25.18 -37.54 -33.09
C GLY A 452 -23.97 -38.47 -33.17
N GLY A 453 -22.73 -37.94 -33.19
CA GLY A 453 -21.49 -38.75 -33.27
C GLY A 453 -20.67 -38.71 -31.98
N LEU A 454 -19.37 -38.46 -32.10
CA LEU A 454 -18.43 -38.32 -30.98
C LEU A 454 -18.06 -36.86 -30.77
N GLY A 455 -18.05 -36.41 -29.49
CA GLY A 455 -17.54 -35.12 -29.09
C GLY A 455 -16.22 -35.26 -28.34
N ALA A 456 -15.20 -34.56 -28.75
CA ALA A 456 -13.98 -34.36 -28.00
C ALA A 456 -14.03 -33.02 -27.26
N VAL A 457 -13.79 -33.05 -25.95
CA VAL A 457 -13.80 -31.87 -25.07
C VAL A 457 -12.39 -31.61 -24.62
N LEU A 458 -11.88 -30.43 -24.92
CA LEU A 458 -10.56 -29.95 -24.55
C LEU A 458 -10.72 -28.80 -23.56
N ASP A 459 -10.32 -29.02 -22.30
CA ASP A 459 -10.30 -27.99 -21.25
C ASP A 459 -8.87 -27.45 -21.09
N LEU A 460 -8.70 -26.14 -21.26
CA LEU A 460 -7.41 -25.44 -21.24
C LEU A 460 -7.47 -24.18 -20.36
N PRO A 461 -6.34 -23.64 -19.88
CA PRO A 461 -6.33 -22.33 -19.27
C PRO A 461 -6.60 -21.27 -20.34
N GLY A 462 -7.56 -20.39 -20.09
CA GLY A 462 -7.93 -19.36 -21.05
C GLY A 462 -8.66 -18.21 -20.38
N ASP A 463 -8.86 -17.15 -21.14
CA ASP A 463 -9.54 -15.93 -20.67
C ASP A 463 -10.33 -15.28 -21.81
N GLU A 464 -11.24 -14.39 -21.41
CA GLU A 464 -11.95 -13.48 -22.30
C GLU A 464 -11.65 -12.06 -21.77
N PRO A 465 -11.34 -11.08 -22.65
CA PRO A 465 -10.94 -9.73 -22.23
C PRO A 465 -11.97 -8.97 -21.40
#